data_9d9a604093c6a269375e8fbf1d5947a7
#
_entry.id   9d9a604093c6a269375e8fbf1d5947a7
#
_cell.length_a   1.000
_cell.length_b   1.000
_cell.length_c   1.000
_cell.angle_alpha   90.00
_cell.angle_beta   90.00
_cell.angle_gamma   90.00
#
_symmetry.space_group_name_H-M   'P 1'
#
loop_
_entity.id
_entity.type
_entity.pdbx_description
1 polymer ?
#
loop_
_entity_poly.entity_id
_entity_poly.type
_entity_poly.pdbx_seq_one_letter_code
_entity_poly.pdbx_strand_id
1 'polypeptide(L)'
;MQDRYLAGRTAWVTGGASGMGRATALRLARAGANVAVGSLVESQRAVALEDQNVHTPPDKALAETRAEIAAHGVGALALPLDVCSDTSVDTFYRSAVAEFGHVDILVNAAGSSARKLIIDHPDALWHRMIDVNLNGPYRTIKRCFPGMIERRYGRIVNIASTAANVGYVRHSAYCAAKAGLLGLTRCVALEGAAHNVSCNAVNPGWVATDSNFSACEQEIAIAGLDISVEEYRRRVAEDLPQKRFLDPDEVAALIAFLCRDEAFGITAEAITIAMGSHW
;
A
#
# COMPACT_ATOMS: atom_id res chain seq x y z
N MET A 1 -14.32 -17.54 -19.13
CA MET A 1 -13.09 -16.78 -19.46
C MET A 1 -12.92 -15.71 -18.42
N GLN A 2 -11.77 -15.64 -17.73
CA GLN A 2 -11.48 -14.51 -16.85
C GLN A 2 -11.40 -13.23 -17.71
N ASP A 3 -12.10 -12.18 -17.31
CA ASP A 3 -12.07 -10.88 -17.96
C ASP A 3 -10.68 -10.24 -17.77
N ARG A 4 -9.83 -10.27 -18.82
CA ARG A 4 -8.46 -9.74 -18.82
C ARG A 4 -8.44 -8.26 -19.22
N TYR A 5 -9.23 -7.44 -18.53
CA TYR A 5 -9.42 -6.01 -18.83
C TYR A 5 -8.17 -5.14 -18.69
N LEU A 6 -7.09 -5.65 -18.07
CA LEU A 6 -5.78 -4.99 -17.98
C LEU A 6 -4.73 -5.61 -18.91
N ALA A 7 -5.13 -6.42 -19.90
CA ALA A 7 -4.18 -7.00 -20.86
C ALA A 7 -3.38 -5.91 -21.58
N GLY A 8 -2.05 -6.07 -21.64
CA GLY A 8 -1.13 -5.08 -22.22
C GLY A 8 -0.75 -3.94 -21.28
N ARG A 9 -1.30 -3.86 -20.07
CA ARG A 9 -0.91 -2.88 -19.05
C ARG A 9 0.20 -3.41 -18.17
N THR A 10 0.99 -2.49 -17.60
CA THR A 10 2.04 -2.79 -16.63
C THR A 10 1.75 -2.10 -15.30
N ALA A 11 1.71 -2.89 -14.24
CA ALA A 11 1.52 -2.41 -12.87
C ALA A 11 2.81 -2.48 -12.06
N TRP A 12 3.09 -1.43 -11.30
CA TRP A 12 4.08 -1.43 -10.21
C TRP A 12 3.36 -1.38 -8.87
N VAL A 13 3.64 -2.37 -8.00
CA VAL A 13 3.08 -2.45 -6.65
C VAL A 13 4.21 -2.39 -5.62
N THR A 14 4.24 -1.35 -4.78
CA THR A 14 5.17 -1.29 -3.64
C THR A 14 4.62 -2.07 -2.46
N GLY A 15 5.48 -2.69 -1.63
CA GLY A 15 5.01 -3.58 -0.56
C GLY A 15 4.33 -4.85 -1.08
N GLY A 16 4.66 -5.27 -2.32
CA GLY A 16 3.95 -6.32 -3.04
C GLY A 16 4.30 -7.76 -2.62
N ALA A 17 5.17 -7.98 -1.64
CA ALA A 17 5.54 -9.31 -1.17
C ALA A 17 4.66 -9.83 -0.02
N SER A 18 3.75 -9.01 0.54
CA SER A 18 2.87 -9.42 1.64
C SER A 18 1.56 -8.64 1.68
N GLY A 19 0.62 -9.09 2.48
CA GLY A 19 -0.60 -8.38 2.83
C GLY A 19 -1.41 -7.83 1.65
N MET A 20 -1.89 -6.59 1.79
CA MET A 20 -2.70 -5.92 0.76
C MET A 20 -1.95 -5.71 -0.55
N GLY A 21 -0.63 -5.43 -0.49
CA GLY A 21 0.19 -5.25 -1.69
C GLY A 21 0.28 -6.53 -2.52
N ARG A 22 0.54 -7.68 -1.87
CA ARG A 22 0.58 -8.97 -2.55
C ARG A 22 -0.80 -9.37 -3.12
N ALA A 23 -1.86 -9.23 -2.35
CA ALA A 23 -3.21 -9.49 -2.83
C ALA A 23 -3.55 -8.64 -4.07
N THR A 24 -3.17 -7.34 -4.04
CA THR A 24 -3.35 -6.43 -5.18
C THR A 24 -2.53 -6.88 -6.39
N ALA A 25 -1.26 -7.23 -6.21
CA ALA A 25 -0.39 -7.70 -7.31
C ALA A 25 -0.98 -8.93 -8.01
N LEU A 26 -1.45 -9.91 -7.24
CA LEU A 26 -2.08 -11.12 -7.78
C LEU A 26 -3.41 -10.80 -8.47
N ARG A 27 -4.20 -9.88 -7.92
CA ARG A 27 -5.46 -9.45 -8.53
C ARG A 27 -5.26 -8.77 -9.88
N LEU A 28 -4.27 -7.87 -9.99
CA LEU A 28 -3.92 -7.20 -11.25
C LEU A 28 -3.36 -8.20 -12.28
N ALA A 29 -2.57 -9.18 -11.85
CA ALA A 29 -2.09 -10.27 -12.70
C ALA A 29 -3.25 -11.12 -13.26
N ARG A 30 -4.22 -11.49 -12.43
CA ARG A 30 -5.46 -12.17 -12.86
C ARG A 30 -6.24 -11.35 -13.89
N ALA A 31 -6.23 -10.03 -13.76
CA ALA A 31 -6.86 -9.10 -14.72
C ALA A 31 -6.03 -8.91 -16.01
N GLY A 32 -4.85 -9.54 -16.13
CA GLY A 32 -4.04 -9.57 -17.34
C GLY A 32 -2.89 -8.57 -17.39
N ALA A 33 -2.64 -7.79 -16.34
CA ALA A 33 -1.50 -6.87 -16.29
C ALA A 33 -0.18 -7.62 -16.09
N ASN A 34 0.90 -7.14 -16.72
CA ASN A 34 2.26 -7.43 -16.27
C ASN A 34 2.49 -6.75 -14.92
N VAL A 35 3.16 -7.40 -13.97
CA VAL A 35 3.29 -6.87 -12.62
C VAL A 35 4.73 -6.86 -12.14
N ALA A 36 5.20 -5.66 -11.76
CA ALA A 36 6.44 -5.46 -11.04
C ALA A 36 6.13 -5.26 -9.54
N VAL A 37 6.62 -6.13 -8.67
CA VAL A 37 6.47 -5.99 -7.22
C VAL A 37 7.79 -5.61 -6.57
N GLY A 38 7.76 -4.58 -5.72
CA GLY A 38 8.88 -4.17 -4.91
C GLY A 38 8.54 -4.25 -3.43
N SER A 39 9.44 -4.78 -2.61
CA SER A 39 9.23 -4.86 -1.17
C SER A 39 10.56 -4.79 -0.42
N LEU A 40 10.54 -4.15 0.76
CA LEU A 40 11.62 -4.32 1.71
C LEU A 40 11.54 -5.75 2.25
N VAL A 41 12.65 -6.48 2.26
CA VAL A 41 12.76 -7.85 2.76
C VAL A 41 13.75 -7.95 3.92
N GLU A 42 13.73 -9.06 4.65
CA GLU A 42 14.50 -9.21 5.90
C GLU A 42 15.98 -8.88 5.74
N SER A 43 16.64 -9.38 4.70
CA SER A 43 18.08 -9.14 4.45
C SER A 43 18.43 -7.67 4.19
N GLN A 44 17.44 -6.83 3.87
CA GLN A 44 17.63 -5.40 3.57
C GLN A 44 17.05 -4.49 4.64
N ARG A 45 16.49 -5.09 5.68
CA ARG A 45 15.91 -4.33 6.78
C ARG A 45 17.01 -3.60 7.55
N ALA A 46 16.97 -2.27 7.54
CA ALA A 46 17.62 -1.48 8.57
C ALA A 46 17.01 -1.83 9.93
N VAL A 47 17.78 -1.66 11.01
CA VAL A 47 17.26 -1.89 12.37
C VAL A 47 15.96 -1.11 12.53
N ALA A 48 14.86 -1.82 12.90
CA ALA A 48 13.60 -1.17 13.19
C ALA A 48 13.78 -0.21 14.39
N LEU A 49 13.17 0.95 14.30
CA LEU A 49 13.12 1.86 15.44
C LEU A 49 12.19 1.26 16.51
N GLU A 50 12.52 1.54 17.77
CA GLU A 50 11.64 1.19 18.89
C GLU A 50 10.22 1.75 18.62
N ASP A 51 9.18 1.01 19.00
CA ASP A 51 7.77 1.33 18.77
C ASP A 51 7.33 1.37 17.28
N GLN A 52 8.21 1.09 16.31
CA GLN A 52 7.84 0.95 14.92
C GLN A 52 7.22 -0.43 14.66
N ASN A 53 6.01 -0.45 14.13
CA ASN A 53 5.40 -1.65 13.55
C ASN A 53 5.69 -1.70 12.05
N VAL A 54 6.65 -2.51 11.67
CA VAL A 54 6.99 -2.79 10.29
C VAL A 54 7.03 -4.30 10.08
N HIS A 55 6.18 -4.79 9.21
CA HIS A 55 6.27 -6.17 8.73
C HIS A 55 7.24 -6.23 7.56
N THR A 56 8.29 -7.03 7.71
CA THR A 56 9.29 -7.27 6.68
C THR A 56 9.21 -8.73 6.30
N PRO A 57 8.68 -9.08 5.12
CA PRO A 57 8.55 -10.46 4.70
C PRO A 57 9.93 -11.11 4.49
N PRO A 58 10.04 -12.44 4.63
CA PRO A 58 11.27 -13.16 4.34
C PRO A 58 11.69 -12.99 2.87
N ASP A 59 12.99 -13.11 2.59
CA ASP A 59 13.56 -12.88 1.25
C ASP A 59 12.86 -13.72 0.16
N LYS A 60 12.49 -14.95 0.47
CA LYS A 60 11.77 -15.84 -0.45
C LYS A 60 10.41 -15.33 -0.89
N ALA A 61 9.75 -14.46 -0.12
CA ALA A 61 8.41 -13.96 -0.41
C ALA A 61 8.33 -13.19 -1.74
N LEU A 62 9.41 -12.52 -2.16
CA LEU A 62 9.48 -11.89 -3.47
C LEU A 62 9.47 -12.92 -4.59
N ALA A 63 10.26 -13.99 -4.48
CA ALA A 63 10.32 -15.06 -5.47
C ALA A 63 8.99 -15.84 -5.53
N GLU A 64 8.38 -16.12 -4.39
CA GLU A 64 7.06 -16.76 -4.30
C GLU A 64 5.98 -15.91 -4.98
N THR A 65 5.91 -14.62 -4.67
CA THR A 65 4.95 -13.69 -5.29
C THR A 65 5.17 -13.58 -6.80
N ARG A 66 6.44 -13.53 -7.26
CA ARG A 66 6.76 -13.53 -8.69
C ARG A 66 6.25 -14.79 -9.39
N ALA A 67 6.47 -15.95 -8.79
CA ALA A 67 6.02 -17.23 -9.36
C ALA A 67 4.49 -17.29 -9.48
N GLU A 68 3.77 -16.81 -8.46
CA GLU A 68 2.32 -16.76 -8.48
C GLU A 68 1.77 -15.77 -9.52
N ILE A 69 2.39 -14.60 -9.70
CA ILE A 69 2.04 -13.64 -10.76
C ILE A 69 2.24 -14.31 -12.12
N ALA A 70 3.40 -14.94 -12.35
CA ALA A 70 3.73 -15.61 -13.62
C ALA A 70 2.77 -16.76 -13.95
N ALA A 71 2.24 -17.46 -12.94
CA ALA A 71 1.25 -18.53 -13.12
C ALA A 71 -0.07 -18.04 -13.78
N HIS A 72 -0.34 -16.72 -13.78
CA HIS A 72 -1.46 -16.12 -14.51
C HIS A 72 -1.15 -15.87 -16.01
N GLY A 73 0.04 -16.25 -16.50
CA GLY A 73 0.43 -16.07 -17.90
C GLY A 73 0.69 -14.61 -18.28
N VAL A 74 1.24 -13.83 -17.35
CA VAL A 74 1.66 -12.43 -17.51
C VAL A 74 3.13 -12.25 -17.15
N GLY A 75 3.73 -11.14 -17.56
CA GLY A 75 5.07 -10.75 -17.15
C GLY A 75 5.15 -10.49 -15.64
N ALA A 76 6.22 -10.96 -14.99
CA ALA A 76 6.41 -10.87 -13.55
C ALA A 76 7.84 -10.44 -13.19
N LEU A 77 7.99 -9.31 -12.55
CA LEU A 77 9.24 -8.80 -11.96
C LEU A 77 9.08 -8.68 -10.45
N ALA A 78 10.04 -9.17 -9.68
CA ALA A 78 10.05 -8.97 -8.22
C ALA A 78 11.48 -8.64 -7.77
N LEU A 79 11.64 -7.48 -7.16
CA LEU A 79 12.93 -6.97 -6.69
C LEU A 79 12.79 -6.34 -5.31
N PRO A 80 13.87 -6.34 -4.53
CA PRO A 80 13.95 -5.56 -3.31
C PRO A 80 13.69 -4.07 -3.57
N LEU A 81 12.97 -3.42 -2.65
CA LEU A 81 12.64 -1.99 -2.73
C LEU A 81 12.52 -1.36 -1.35
N ASP A 82 13.36 -0.39 -1.06
CA ASP A 82 13.16 0.55 0.03
C ASP A 82 12.60 1.87 -0.51
N VAL A 83 11.34 2.17 -0.20
CA VAL A 83 10.66 3.41 -0.64
C VAL A 83 11.22 4.67 0.02
N CYS A 84 12.04 4.54 1.08
CA CYS A 84 12.73 5.65 1.72
C CYS A 84 14.04 6.03 1.00
N SER A 85 14.52 5.21 0.06
CA SER A 85 15.75 5.45 -0.69
C SER A 85 15.47 5.86 -2.13
N ASP A 86 15.85 7.09 -2.50
CA ASP A 86 15.75 7.57 -3.88
C ASP A 86 16.47 6.65 -4.87
N THR A 87 17.67 6.19 -4.51
CA THR A 87 18.45 5.25 -5.35
C THR A 87 17.74 3.91 -5.54
N SER A 88 17.12 3.36 -4.47
CA SER A 88 16.36 2.12 -4.55
C SER A 88 15.13 2.28 -5.46
N VAL A 89 14.38 3.37 -5.29
CA VAL A 89 13.21 3.70 -6.12
C VAL A 89 13.60 3.90 -7.59
N ASP A 90 14.69 4.62 -7.87
CA ASP A 90 15.19 4.84 -9.23
C ASP A 90 15.63 3.54 -9.88
N THR A 91 16.34 2.68 -9.14
CA THR A 91 16.80 1.39 -9.65
C THR A 91 15.64 0.48 -9.98
N PHE A 92 14.65 0.40 -9.08
CA PHE A 92 13.45 -0.40 -9.29
C PHE A 92 12.65 0.08 -10.52
N TYR A 93 12.39 1.40 -10.60
CA TYR A 93 11.67 1.98 -11.73
C TYR A 93 12.35 1.68 -13.08
N ARG A 94 13.67 1.88 -13.15
CA ARG A 94 14.45 1.57 -14.37
C ARG A 94 14.37 0.08 -14.73
N SER A 95 14.43 -0.82 -13.75
CA SER A 95 14.30 -2.27 -13.99
C SER A 95 12.90 -2.63 -14.52
N ALA A 96 11.84 -2.03 -13.95
CA ALA A 96 10.48 -2.25 -14.42
C ALA A 96 10.26 -1.73 -15.85
N VAL A 97 10.83 -0.56 -16.18
CA VAL A 97 10.76 0.00 -17.54
C VAL A 97 11.61 -0.81 -18.53
N ALA A 98 12.78 -1.30 -18.13
CA ALA A 98 13.60 -2.16 -18.96
C ALA A 98 12.91 -3.48 -19.30
N GLU A 99 12.18 -4.07 -18.36
CA GLU A 99 11.46 -5.34 -18.53
C GLU A 99 10.17 -5.19 -19.33
N PHE A 100 9.37 -4.14 -19.07
CA PHE A 100 8.01 -4.01 -19.59
C PHE A 100 7.80 -2.79 -20.49
N GLY A 101 8.80 -1.94 -20.68
CA GLY A 101 8.74 -0.72 -21.50
C GLY A 101 8.18 0.49 -20.76
N HIS A 102 7.21 0.31 -19.88
CA HIS A 102 6.53 1.41 -19.18
C HIS A 102 5.80 0.94 -17.91
N VAL A 103 5.30 1.90 -17.14
CA VAL A 103 4.40 1.66 -15.99
C VAL A 103 3.11 2.44 -16.21
N ASP A 104 1.98 1.73 -16.28
CA ASP A 104 0.63 2.31 -16.47
C ASP A 104 -0.14 2.43 -15.17
N ILE A 105 0.12 1.51 -14.25
CA ILE A 105 -0.57 1.43 -12.97
C ILE A 105 0.47 1.48 -11.86
N LEU A 106 0.29 2.40 -10.89
CA LEU A 106 1.10 2.48 -9.70
C LEU A 106 0.24 2.27 -8.46
N VAL A 107 0.58 1.27 -7.65
CA VAL A 107 -0.07 1.04 -6.36
C VAL A 107 0.94 1.22 -5.23
N ASN A 108 0.77 2.27 -4.44
CA ASN A 108 1.56 2.54 -3.26
C ASN A 108 0.98 1.81 -2.05
N ALA A 109 1.45 0.58 -1.81
CA ALA A 109 1.01 -0.28 -0.71
C ALA A 109 2.08 -0.48 0.38
N ALA A 110 3.31 -0.04 0.16
CA ALA A 110 4.34 -0.02 1.21
C ALA A 110 3.94 0.94 2.33
N GLY A 111 4.05 0.50 3.57
CA GLY A 111 3.70 1.30 4.72
C GLY A 111 4.18 0.68 6.03
N SER A 112 4.23 1.49 7.07
CA SER A 112 4.48 1.07 8.44
C SER A 112 3.68 1.94 9.40
N SER A 113 3.50 1.51 10.63
CA SER A 113 2.85 2.30 11.67
C SER A 113 3.73 2.40 12.91
N ALA A 114 3.39 3.30 13.82
CA ALA A 114 4.05 3.46 15.09
C ALA A 114 3.04 3.91 16.15
N ARG A 115 3.31 3.53 17.40
CA ARG A 115 2.46 3.83 18.55
C ARG A 115 3.25 4.49 19.66
N LYS A 116 3.20 5.83 19.76
CA LYS A 116 3.83 6.60 20.82
C LYS A 116 3.01 7.84 21.15
N LEU A 117 2.88 8.18 22.43
CA LEU A 117 2.27 9.45 22.84
C LEU A 117 3.10 10.61 22.28
N ILE A 118 2.45 11.72 21.96
CA ILE A 118 3.14 12.87 21.36
C ILE A 118 4.23 13.45 22.27
N ILE A 119 4.04 13.39 23.60
CA ILE A 119 5.00 13.88 24.57
C ILE A 119 6.30 13.07 24.63
N ASP A 120 6.22 11.78 24.25
CA ASP A 120 7.35 10.84 24.28
C ASP A 120 7.77 10.40 22.88
N HIS A 121 7.22 11.04 21.83
CA HIS A 121 7.43 10.59 20.44
C HIS A 121 8.84 10.95 19.96
N PRO A 122 9.72 9.98 19.68
CA PRO A 122 11.05 10.29 19.16
C PRO A 122 11.00 10.93 17.78
N ASP A 123 11.78 11.98 17.54
CA ASP A 123 11.86 12.66 16.23
C ASP A 123 12.23 11.69 15.10
N ALA A 124 13.14 10.77 15.34
CA ALA A 124 13.52 9.75 14.37
C ALA A 124 12.34 8.87 13.94
N LEU A 125 11.46 8.51 14.87
CA LEU A 125 10.25 7.73 14.59
C LEU A 125 9.23 8.56 13.80
N TRP A 126 9.07 9.83 14.15
CA TRP A 126 8.24 10.78 13.39
C TRP A 126 8.71 10.88 11.93
N HIS A 127 9.99 11.17 11.72
CA HIS A 127 10.57 11.28 10.38
C HIS A 127 10.44 9.99 9.59
N ARG A 128 10.63 8.83 10.24
CA ARG A 128 10.46 7.52 9.59
C ARG A 128 9.03 7.28 9.14
N MET A 129 8.02 7.65 9.93
CA MET A 129 6.62 7.51 9.55
C MET A 129 6.25 8.39 8.35
N ILE A 130 6.71 9.63 8.34
CA ILE A 130 6.53 10.54 7.20
C ILE A 130 7.26 9.98 5.97
N ASP A 131 8.48 9.49 6.14
CA ASP A 131 9.31 9.05 5.03
C ASP A 131 8.73 7.82 4.33
N VAL A 132 8.29 6.81 5.08
CA VAL A 132 7.66 5.61 4.50
C VAL A 132 6.30 5.91 3.90
N ASN A 133 5.40 6.58 4.67
CA ASN A 133 3.97 6.63 4.32
C ASN A 133 3.57 7.82 3.45
N LEU A 134 4.42 8.84 3.32
CA LEU A 134 4.17 10.04 2.50
C LEU A 134 5.26 10.26 1.45
N ASN A 135 6.52 10.36 1.87
CA ASN A 135 7.62 10.60 0.92
C ASN A 135 7.86 9.40 0.00
N GLY A 136 7.65 8.16 0.47
CA GLY A 136 7.72 6.96 -0.36
C GLY A 136 6.77 7.01 -1.56
N PRO A 137 5.45 7.19 -1.35
CA PRO A 137 4.49 7.45 -2.44
C PRO A 137 4.87 8.64 -3.33
N TYR A 138 5.34 9.75 -2.75
CA TYR A 138 5.82 10.88 -3.54
C TYR A 138 6.97 10.47 -4.47
N ARG A 139 7.98 9.72 -3.98
CA ARG A 139 9.12 9.27 -4.78
C ARG A 139 8.68 8.40 -5.95
N THR A 140 7.81 7.44 -5.73
CA THR A 140 7.32 6.52 -6.77
C THR A 140 6.46 7.22 -7.80
N ILE A 141 5.55 8.11 -7.37
CA ILE A 141 4.72 8.94 -8.25
C ILE A 141 5.60 9.80 -9.14
N LYS A 142 6.59 10.50 -8.56
CA LYS A 142 7.52 11.37 -9.30
C LYS A 142 8.26 10.64 -10.43
N ARG A 143 8.51 9.32 -10.32
CA ARG A 143 9.16 8.51 -11.36
C ARG A 143 8.18 8.06 -12.45
N CYS A 144 6.97 7.67 -12.06
CA CYS A 144 5.98 7.14 -13.01
C CYS A 144 5.21 8.22 -13.75
N PHE A 145 4.88 9.31 -13.07
CA PHE A 145 3.94 10.33 -13.53
C PHE A 145 4.33 10.99 -14.87
N PRO A 146 5.59 11.37 -15.13
CA PRO A 146 5.98 11.96 -16.43
C PRO A 146 5.66 11.04 -17.61
N GLY A 147 6.01 9.76 -17.52
CA GLY A 147 5.69 8.78 -18.56
C GLY A 147 4.20 8.52 -18.72
N MET A 148 3.42 8.56 -17.64
CA MET A 148 1.96 8.46 -17.69
C MET A 148 1.34 9.65 -18.42
N ILE A 149 1.80 10.87 -18.13
CA ILE A 149 1.38 12.11 -18.82
C ILE A 149 1.67 12.02 -20.33
N GLU A 150 2.90 11.66 -20.70
CA GLU A 150 3.34 11.53 -22.08
C GLU A 150 2.49 10.54 -22.88
N ARG A 151 2.24 9.36 -22.33
CA ARG A 151 1.43 8.33 -22.96
C ARG A 151 -0.07 8.56 -22.84
N ARG A 152 -0.48 9.60 -22.11
CA ARG A 152 -1.89 9.94 -21.83
C ARG A 152 -2.67 8.76 -21.23
N TYR A 153 -2.03 8.05 -20.32
CA TYR A 153 -2.64 6.96 -19.55
C TYR A 153 -1.90 6.73 -18.23
N GLY A 154 -2.64 6.68 -17.13
CA GLY A 154 -2.12 6.32 -15.82
C GLY A 154 -3.23 6.05 -14.81
N ARG A 155 -3.00 5.07 -13.92
CA ARG A 155 -3.86 4.76 -12.78
C ARG A 155 -3.00 4.68 -11.53
N ILE A 156 -3.17 5.64 -10.63
CA ILE A 156 -2.41 5.70 -9.38
C ILE A 156 -3.36 5.45 -8.23
N VAL A 157 -3.03 4.47 -7.38
CA VAL A 157 -3.80 4.18 -6.18
C VAL A 157 -2.87 4.17 -4.97
N ASN A 158 -3.16 5.04 -4.02
CA ASN A 158 -2.42 5.16 -2.76
C ASN A 158 -3.19 4.44 -1.65
N ILE A 159 -2.59 3.46 -0.99
CA ILE A 159 -3.18 2.85 0.20
C ILE A 159 -2.94 3.78 1.39
N ALA A 160 -3.96 4.53 1.75
CA ALA A 160 -3.96 5.39 2.93
C ALA A 160 -4.44 4.59 4.17
N SER A 161 -5.46 5.06 4.87
CA SER A 161 -6.05 4.42 6.06
C SER A 161 -7.27 5.22 6.50
N THR A 162 -8.17 4.64 7.30
CA THR A 162 -9.15 5.41 8.08
C THR A 162 -8.47 6.46 8.98
N ALA A 163 -7.23 6.21 9.41
CA ALA A 163 -6.39 7.15 10.15
C ALA A 163 -6.03 8.43 9.36
N ALA A 164 -6.32 8.50 8.07
CA ALA A 164 -6.19 9.72 7.28
C ALA A 164 -7.32 10.73 7.54
N ASN A 165 -8.46 10.26 8.04
CA ASN A 165 -9.67 11.05 8.27
C ASN A 165 -9.87 11.41 9.75
N VAL A 166 -9.31 10.61 10.66
CA VAL A 166 -9.48 10.75 12.11
C VAL A 166 -8.17 10.58 12.86
N GLY A 167 -8.11 11.09 14.08
CA GLY A 167 -6.99 10.88 14.98
C GLY A 167 -7.17 9.62 15.83
N TYR A 168 -6.09 8.90 16.06
CA TYR A 168 -6.02 7.83 17.04
C TYR A 168 -4.94 8.16 18.08
N VAL A 169 -5.23 7.86 19.35
CA VAL A 169 -4.25 8.01 20.42
C VAL A 169 -2.98 7.22 20.08
N ARG A 170 -1.81 7.78 20.30
CA ARG A 170 -0.49 7.22 19.99
C ARG A 170 -0.15 7.08 18.50
N HIS A 171 -0.96 7.57 17.58
CA HIS A 171 -0.73 7.44 16.13
C HIS A 171 -0.44 8.77 15.43
N SER A 172 0.02 9.80 16.14
CA SER A 172 0.17 11.16 15.60
C SER A 172 0.96 11.22 14.29
N ALA A 173 2.14 10.60 14.21
CA ALA A 173 2.97 10.60 13.01
C ALA A 173 2.32 9.82 11.85
N TYR A 174 1.71 8.68 12.15
CA TYR A 174 1.02 7.86 11.15
C TYR A 174 -0.21 8.57 10.58
N CYS A 175 -1.08 9.13 11.46
CA CYS A 175 -2.25 9.90 11.03
C CYS A 175 -1.84 11.11 10.19
N ALA A 176 -0.81 11.86 10.62
CA ALA A 176 -0.30 13.00 9.85
C ALA A 176 0.20 12.59 8.45
N ALA A 177 0.97 11.49 8.36
CA ALA A 177 1.47 10.98 7.09
C ALA A 177 0.32 10.53 6.16
N LYS A 178 -0.66 9.79 6.69
CA LYS A 178 -1.80 9.30 5.91
C LYS A 178 -2.75 10.42 5.50
N ALA A 179 -2.97 11.43 6.34
CA ALA A 179 -3.71 12.65 5.98
C ALA A 179 -2.97 13.45 4.88
N GLY A 180 -1.64 13.61 5.01
CA GLY A 180 -0.81 14.24 3.98
C GLY A 180 -0.87 13.51 2.63
N LEU A 181 -0.97 12.17 2.66
CA LEU A 181 -1.11 11.35 1.45
C LEU A 181 -2.41 11.65 0.69
N LEU A 182 -3.51 11.99 1.38
CA LEU A 182 -4.75 12.43 0.72
C LEU A 182 -4.54 13.77 -0.01
N GLY A 183 -3.76 14.70 0.58
CA GLY A 183 -3.38 15.95 -0.06
C GLY A 183 -2.57 15.71 -1.34
N LEU A 184 -1.52 14.88 -1.26
CA LEU A 184 -0.72 14.48 -2.41
C LEU A 184 -1.59 13.84 -3.51
N THR A 185 -2.48 12.92 -3.14
CA THR A 185 -3.41 12.24 -4.06
C THR A 185 -4.23 13.24 -4.88
N ARG A 186 -4.82 14.24 -4.21
CA ARG A 186 -5.64 15.27 -4.87
C ARG A 186 -4.83 16.12 -5.83
N CYS A 187 -3.63 16.58 -5.45
CA CYS A 187 -2.78 17.37 -6.33
C CYS A 187 -2.39 16.60 -7.59
N VAL A 188 -1.90 15.36 -7.44
CA VAL A 188 -1.52 14.49 -8.56
C VAL A 188 -2.71 14.18 -9.46
N ALA A 189 -3.89 13.97 -8.89
CA ALA A 189 -5.13 13.76 -9.66
C ALA A 189 -5.47 14.96 -10.54
N LEU A 190 -5.41 16.17 -9.99
CA LEU A 190 -5.71 17.41 -10.74
C LEU A 190 -4.68 17.67 -11.85
N GLU A 191 -3.40 17.45 -11.57
CA GLU A 191 -2.33 17.58 -12.56
C GLU A 191 -2.44 16.54 -13.69
N GLY A 192 -2.94 15.32 -13.37
CA GLY A 192 -3.08 14.20 -14.30
C GLY A 192 -4.35 14.20 -15.13
N ALA A 193 -5.42 14.86 -14.67
CA ALA A 193 -6.77 14.72 -15.21
C ALA A 193 -6.87 14.99 -16.73
N ALA A 194 -6.26 16.06 -17.23
CA ALA A 194 -6.24 16.42 -18.65
C ALA A 194 -5.44 15.43 -19.53
N HIS A 195 -4.69 14.53 -18.91
CA HIS A 195 -3.81 13.56 -19.54
C HIS A 195 -4.29 12.09 -19.39
N ASN A 196 -5.55 11.88 -19.02
CA ASN A 196 -6.10 10.54 -18.75
C ASN A 196 -5.32 9.78 -17.66
N VAL A 197 -4.84 10.50 -16.66
CA VAL A 197 -4.21 9.92 -15.46
C VAL A 197 -5.12 10.17 -14.27
N SER A 198 -5.56 9.11 -13.61
CA SER A 198 -6.31 9.20 -12.35
C SER A 198 -5.42 8.88 -11.15
N CYS A 199 -5.69 9.54 -10.03
CA CYS A 199 -5.03 9.28 -8.76
C CYS A 199 -6.06 9.25 -7.64
N ASN A 200 -6.15 8.13 -6.93
CA ASN A 200 -7.09 7.93 -5.84
C ASN A 200 -6.40 7.37 -4.60
N ALA A 201 -6.99 7.60 -3.44
CA ALA A 201 -6.63 6.94 -2.20
C ALA A 201 -7.70 5.89 -1.82
N VAL A 202 -7.25 4.77 -1.27
CA VAL A 202 -8.11 3.80 -0.58
C VAL A 202 -7.80 3.87 0.90
N ASN A 203 -8.82 3.99 1.73
CA ASN A 203 -8.73 4.09 3.19
C ASN A 203 -9.24 2.80 3.83
N PRO A 204 -8.41 1.76 3.99
CA PRO A 204 -8.83 0.54 4.68
C PRO A 204 -9.02 0.78 6.18
N GLY A 205 -9.97 0.05 6.77
CA GLY A 205 -10.05 -0.18 8.20
C GLY A 205 -9.12 -1.32 8.64
N TRP A 206 -9.63 -2.18 9.51
CA TRP A 206 -8.90 -3.35 10.01
C TRP A 206 -8.85 -4.47 8.95
N VAL A 207 -7.66 -4.77 8.46
CA VAL A 207 -7.41 -5.80 7.44
C VAL A 207 -6.64 -6.97 8.04
N ALA A 208 -7.01 -8.21 7.73
CA ALA A 208 -6.37 -9.43 8.22
C ALA A 208 -4.99 -9.65 7.55
N THR A 209 -3.97 -8.96 8.03
CA THR A 209 -2.58 -9.06 7.56
C THR A 209 -1.62 -9.30 8.73
N ASP A 210 -0.43 -9.85 8.46
CA ASP A 210 0.60 -10.05 9.49
C ASP A 210 0.99 -8.75 10.18
N SER A 211 1.10 -7.66 9.44
CA SER A 211 1.35 -6.32 10.00
C SER A 211 0.26 -5.89 11.00
N ASN A 212 -1.00 -6.24 10.72
CA ASN A 212 -2.09 -5.94 11.62
C ASN A 212 -2.06 -6.84 12.85
N PHE A 213 -1.65 -8.10 12.72
CA PHE A 213 -1.50 -9.01 13.85
C PHE A 213 -0.40 -8.54 14.80
N SER A 214 0.76 -8.14 14.27
CA SER A 214 1.81 -7.51 15.07
C SER A 214 1.33 -6.21 15.73
N ALA A 215 0.43 -5.47 15.08
CA ALA A 215 -0.20 -4.30 15.67
C ALA A 215 -1.07 -4.65 16.88
N CYS A 216 -1.80 -5.76 16.85
CA CYS A 216 -2.57 -6.24 18.00
C CYS A 216 -1.66 -6.67 19.17
N GLU A 217 -0.53 -7.33 18.89
CA GLU A 217 0.48 -7.67 19.90
C GLU A 217 0.99 -6.42 20.63
N GLN A 218 1.31 -5.36 19.89
CA GLN A 218 1.74 -4.10 20.49
C GLN A 218 0.65 -3.46 21.36
N GLU A 219 -0.62 -3.49 20.93
CA GLU A 219 -1.72 -2.95 21.74
C GLU A 219 -1.91 -3.71 23.06
N ILE A 220 -1.83 -5.03 23.03
CA ILE A 220 -1.88 -5.89 24.22
C ILE A 220 -0.76 -5.49 25.18
N ALA A 221 0.47 -5.38 24.69
CA ALA A 221 1.62 -5.01 25.51
C ALA A 221 1.48 -3.59 26.11
N ILE A 222 1.07 -2.61 25.30
CA ILE A 222 0.87 -1.21 25.74
C ILE A 222 -0.25 -1.11 26.79
N ALA A 223 -1.32 -1.88 26.63
CA ALA A 223 -2.46 -1.87 27.55
C ALA A 223 -2.25 -2.76 28.79
N GLY A 224 -1.14 -3.53 28.86
CA GLY A 224 -0.88 -4.46 29.95
C GLY A 224 -1.92 -5.56 30.10
N LEU A 225 -2.49 -6.01 28.98
CA LEU A 225 -3.54 -7.03 28.98
C LEU A 225 -2.93 -8.44 29.08
N ASP A 226 -3.51 -9.28 29.92
CA ASP A 226 -3.17 -10.72 30.06
C ASP A 226 -4.15 -11.55 29.22
N ILE A 227 -4.08 -11.40 27.90
CA ILE A 227 -4.91 -12.13 26.93
C ILE A 227 -4.08 -12.54 25.71
N SER A 228 -4.52 -13.57 24.98
CA SER A 228 -3.87 -13.95 23.72
C SER A 228 -4.18 -12.96 22.59
N VAL A 229 -3.36 -12.99 21.55
CA VAL A 229 -3.57 -12.16 20.32
C VAL A 229 -4.90 -12.55 19.65
N GLU A 230 -5.23 -13.84 19.63
CA GLU A 230 -6.50 -14.35 19.08
C GLU A 230 -7.69 -13.78 19.83
N GLU A 231 -7.63 -13.76 21.16
CA GLU A 231 -8.69 -13.20 22.01
C GLU A 231 -8.82 -11.69 21.79
N TYR A 232 -7.70 -10.95 21.72
CA TYR A 232 -7.72 -9.51 21.43
C TYR A 232 -8.36 -9.24 20.06
N ARG A 233 -7.95 -9.98 19.03
CA ARG A 233 -8.51 -9.87 17.68
C ARG A 233 -10.01 -10.19 17.64
N ARG A 234 -10.45 -11.21 18.37
CA ARG A 234 -11.87 -11.54 18.49
C ARG A 234 -12.65 -10.36 19.06
N ARG A 235 -12.17 -9.73 20.15
CA ARG A 235 -12.79 -8.55 20.74
C ARG A 235 -12.85 -7.38 19.77
N VAL A 236 -11.74 -7.07 19.08
CA VAL A 236 -11.73 -6.04 18.05
C VAL A 236 -12.73 -6.34 16.94
N ALA A 237 -12.80 -7.58 16.47
CA ALA A 237 -13.76 -7.97 15.44
C ALA A 237 -15.22 -7.82 15.93
N GLU A 238 -15.51 -8.15 17.18
CA GLU A 238 -16.85 -7.99 17.79
C GLU A 238 -17.29 -6.51 17.88
N ASP A 239 -16.36 -5.58 17.99
CA ASP A 239 -16.64 -4.14 18.01
C ASP A 239 -16.87 -3.56 16.60
N LEU A 240 -16.42 -4.26 15.55
CA LEU A 240 -16.64 -3.81 14.17
C LEU A 240 -18.09 -4.09 13.72
N PRO A 241 -18.71 -3.22 12.92
CA PRO A 241 -20.10 -3.43 12.47
C PRO A 241 -20.33 -4.77 11.77
N GLN A 242 -19.41 -5.21 10.88
CA GLN A 242 -19.51 -6.51 10.21
C GLN A 242 -18.93 -7.69 11.02
N LYS A 243 -18.48 -7.47 12.26
CA LYS A 243 -17.98 -8.51 13.18
C LYS A 243 -16.81 -9.35 12.65
N ARG A 244 -15.98 -8.77 11.80
CA ARG A 244 -14.81 -9.41 11.19
C ARG A 244 -13.76 -8.39 10.79
N PHE A 245 -12.57 -8.85 10.47
CA PHE A 245 -11.59 -8.07 9.70
C PHE A 245 -11.88 -8.16 8.20
N LEU A 246 -11.45 -7.15 7.44
CA LEU A 246 -11.41 -7.22 5.97
C LEU A 246 -10.40 -8.28 5.52
N ASP A 247 -10.77 -8.99 4.47
CA ASP A 247 -9.80 -9.78 3.71
C ASP A 247 -8.93 -8.84 2.84
N PRO A 248 -7.61 -9.05 2.74
CA PRO A 248 -6.77 -8.30 1.80
C PRO A 248 -7.30 -8.31 0.36
N ASP A 249 -7.94 -9.38 -0.08
CA ASP A 249 -8.55 -9.48 -1.41
C ASP A 249 -9.74 -8.52 -1.61
N GLU A 250 -10.46 -8.11 -0.56
CA GLU A 250 -11.52 -7.11 -0.66
C GLU A 250 -10.93 -5.72 -1.00
N VAL A 251 -9.81 -5.37 -0.36
CA VAL A 251 -9.07 -4.14 -0.67
C VAL A 251 -8.50 -4.21 -2.09
N ALA A 252 -7.90 -5.34 -2.45
CA ALA A 252 -7.36 -5.58 -3.81
C ALA A 252 -8.44 -5.50 -4.89
N ALA A 253 -9.67 -5.93 -4.61
CA ALA A 253 -10.80 -5.85 -5.53
C ALA A 253 -11.17 -4.39 -5.84
N LEU A 254 -11.23 -3.54 -4.80
CA LEU A 254 -11.48 -2.10 -4.98
C LEU A 254 -10.36 -1.43 -5.77
N ILE A 255 -9.09 -1.73 -5.45
CA ILE A 255 -7.94 -1.18 -6.17
C ILE A 255 -7.98 -1.59 -7.64
N ALA A 256 -8.23 -2.87 -7.95
CA ALA A 256 -8.33 -3.35 -9.32
C ALA A 256 -9.50 -2.71 -10.08
N PHE A 257 -10.63 -2.44 -9.41
CA PHE A 257 -11.73 -1.68 -9.99
C PHE A 257 -11.31 -0.26 -10.38
N LEU A 258 -10.59 0.45 -9.50
CA LEU A 258 -10.09 1.80 -9.78
C LEU A 258 -9.05 1.86 -10.92
N CYS A 259 -8.46 0.72 -11.29
CA CYS A 259 -7.54 0.61 -12.43
C CYS A 259 -8.25 0.36 -13.78
N ARG A 260 -9.56 0.14 -13.79
CA ARG A 260 -10.35 -0.06 -15.03
C ARG A 260 -10.52 1.25 -15.78
N ASP A 261 -10.70 1.15 -17.09
CA ASP A 261 -10.94 2.34 -17.93
C ASP A 261 -12.31 2.98 -17.62
N GLU A 262 -13.32 2.18 -17.25
CA GLU A 262 -14.64 2.66 -16.85
C GLU A 262 -14.63 3.43 -15.53
N ALA A 263 -13.59 3.25 -14.70
CA ALA A 263 -13.43 3.94 -13.42
C ALA A 263 -12.68 5.30 -13.56
N PHE A 264 -12.29 5.72 -14.77
CA PHE A 264 -11.49 6.94 -14.96
C PHE A 264 -12.15 8.20 -14.39
N GLY A 265 -13.46 8.28 -14.41
CA GLY A 265 -14.21 9.40 -13.81
C GLY A 265 -14.03 9.51 -12.28
N ILE A 266 -13.51 8.46 -11.63
CA ILE A 266 -13.16 8.47 -10.20
C ILE A 266 -11.71 8.93 -10.08
N THR A 267 -11.50 10.17 -9.68
CA THR A 267 -10.15 10.75 -9.45
C THR A 267 -10.20 11.80 -8.35
N ALA A 268 -9.10 12.00 -7.64
CA ALA A 268 -8.99 12.84 -6.44
C ALA A 268 -9.79 12.32 -5.23
N GLU A 269 -10.31 11.10 -5.28
CA GLU A 269 -11.15 10.54 -4.24
C GLU A 269 -10.35 9.79 -3.17
N ALA A 270 -10.93 9.76 -1.97
CA ALA A 270 -10.45 8.97 -0.84
C ALA A 270 -11.56 7.99 -0.44
N ILE A 271 -11.49 6.78 -0.99
CA ILE A 271 -12.56 5.79 -0.85
C ILE A 271 -12.30 4.90 0.36
N THR A 272 -13.22 4.93 1.30
CA THR A 272 -13.13 4.13 2.52
C THR A 272 -13.71 2.74 2.32
N ILE A 273 -12.94 1.73 2.75
CA ILE A 273 -13.36 0.34 2.86
C ILE A 273 -13.08 -0.13 4.29
N ALA A 274 -14.07 -0.10 5.17
CA ALA A 274 -13.90 -0.27 6.61
C ALA A 274 -15.09 -0.97 7.30
N MET A 275 -15.87 -1.75 6.56
CA MET A 275 -16.95 -2.60 7.11
C MET A 275 -18.02 -1.81 7.89
N GLY A 276 -18.22 -0.52 7.58
CA GLY A 276 -19.14 0.35 8.29
C GLY A 276 -18.60 0.97 9.57
N SER A 277 -17.30 0.79 9.87
CA SER A 277 -16.66 1.49 11.00
C SER A 277 -16.73 2.99 10.81
N HIS A 278 -17.08 3.70 11.89
CA HIS A 278 -17.17 5.15 11.89
C HIS A 278 -15.81 5.79 12.21
N TRP A 279 -15.66 7.02 11.75
CA TRP A 279 -14.59 7.96 12.02
C TRP A 279 -15.18 9.35 12.14
#